data_977f5fbc40acd3957ebddcbeb57f957a
#
_entry.id   977f5fbc40acd3957ebddcbeb57f957a
#
_cell.length_a   1.000
_cell.length_b   1.000
_cell.length_c   1.000
_cell.angle_alpha   90.00
_cell.angle_beta   90.00
_cell.angle_gamma   90.00
#
_symmetry.space_group_name_H-M   'P 1'
#
loop_
_entity.id
_entity.type
_entity.pdbx_description
1 polymer ?
#
loop_
_entity_poly.entity_id
_entity_poly.type
_entity_poly.pdbx_seq_one_letter_code
_entity_poly.pdbx_strand_id
1 'polypeptide(L)'
;KSIIHELLWFLQGDTNIKYLQENGVKIWDEWADENGDLGPVYGKQWRRWETPDGRLIDQITQLVHSLKNNPDSRRHIVSAWNPGDVDSMALPPCHCLFQFYVAPAGQAGQAPKLSCQLYQRSADIFLGVPFNIASYALLTLMLAQVCGYQPGEFVHTFGDAHIYSNHFEQARLQLSREPRPLPTMWINPEVKDIFAFRFEDFRLDGYDPHPHIAAPVAV
;
A
#
# COMPACT_ATOMS: atom_id res chain seq x y z
N LYS A 1 8.93 -6.76 -7.05
CA LYS A 1 9.94 -6.72 -5.99
C LYS A 1 9.75 -5.46 -5.15
N SER A 2 9.92 -4.25 -5.72
CA SER A 2 9.91 -2.98 -4.97
C SER A 2 8.64 -2.77 -4.15
N ILE A 3 7.47 -3.01 -4.72
CA ILE A 3 6.17 -2.87 -4.06
C ILE A 3 6.06 -3.75 -2.80
N ILE A 4 6.52 -5.00 -2.87
CA ILE A 4 6.47 -5.92 -1.72
C ILE A 4 7.38 -5.41 -0.60
N HIS A 5 8.65 -5.05 -0.91
CA HIS A 5 9.57 -4.53 0.10
C HIS A 5 9.09 -3.22 0.72
N GLU A 6 8.54 -2.30 -0.09
CA GLU A 6 7.98 -1.04 0.39
C GLU A 6 6.81 -1.26 1.36
N LEU A 7 5.86 -2.14 1.01
CA LEU A 7 4.74 -2.45 1.88
C LEU A 7 5.18 -3.10 3.19
N LEU A 8 6.14 -4.03 3.14
CA LEU A 8 6.71 -4.65 4.34
C LEU A 8 7.43 -3.60 5.21
N TRP A 9 8.15 -2.67 4.61
CA TRP A 9 8.82 -1.58 5.28
C TRP A 9 7.82 -0.62 5.97
N PHE A 10 6.71 -0.25 5.31
CA PHE A 10 5.63 0.50 5.95
C PHE A 10 5.03 -0.26 7.15
N LEU A 11 4.79 -1.57 7.00
CA LEU A 11 4.23 -2.40 8.08
C LEU A 11 5.19 -2.56 9.27
N GLN A 12 6.50 -2.44 9.07
CA GLN A 12 7.46 -2.39 10.19
C GLN A 12 7.48 -1.03 10.90
N GLY A 13 6.83 -0.01 10.32
CA GLY A 13 6.81 1.33 10.90
C GLY A 13 8.14 2.07 10.74
N ASP A 14 8.98 1.62 9.81
CA ASP A 14 10.28 2.21 9.54
C ASP A 14 10.14 3.45 8.63
N THR A 15 11.06 4.38 8.75
CA THR A 15 11.17 5.61 7.96
C THR A 15 12.53 5.78 7.32
N ASN A 16 13.49 4.91 7.68
CA ASN A 16 14.83 4.91 7.11
C ASN A 16 14.90 3.94 5.92
N ILE A 17 15.47 4.41 4.80
CA ILE A 17 15.51 3.66 3.54
C ILE A 17 16.56 2.56 3.49
N LYS A 18 17.36 2.38 4.54
CA LYS A 18 18.45 1.38 4.57
C LYS A 18 17.97 -0.03 4.21
N TYR A 19 16.85 -0.47 4.81
CA TYR A 19 16.25 -1.76 4.48
C TYR A 19 15.90 -1.87 2.98
N LEU A 20 15.35 -0.81 2.39
CA LEU A 20 15.00 -0.78 0.98
C LEU A 20 16.25 -0.88 0.10
N GLN A 21 17.30 -0.13 0.40
CA GLN A 21 18.57 -0.14 -0.32
C GLN A 21 19.28 -1.50 -0.24
N GLU A 22 19.33 -2.11 0.96
CA GLU A 22 19.89 -3.46 1.16
C GLU A 22 19.16 -4.52 0.31
N ASN A 23 17.89 -4.28 -0.01
CA ASN A 23 17.10 -5.14 -0.89
C ASN A 23 17.07 -4.68 -2.35
N GLY A 24 17.90 -3.69 -2.73
CA GLY A 24 18.00 -3.15 -4.09
C GLY A 24 16.73 -2.42 -4.55
N VAL A 25 16.04 -1.75 -3.64
CA VAL A 25 14.89 -0.88 -3.89
C VAL A 25 15.31 0.56 -3.68
N LYS A 26 15.15 1.39 -4.71
CA LYS A 26 15.67 2.76 -4.78
C LYS A 26 14.59 3.83 -4.94
N ILE A 27 13.33 3.46 -4.81
CA ILE A 27 12.20 4.34 -5.13
C ILE A 27 12.03 5.51 -4.15
N TRP A 28 12.78 5.51 -3.04
CA TRP A 28 12.77 6.56 -2.03
C TRP A 28 14.13 7.29 -1.87
N ASP A 29 15.16 6.89 -2.63
CA ASP A 29 16.53 7.46 -2.52
C ASP A 29 16.55 8.97 -2.74
N GLU A 30 15.68 9.49 -3.61
CA GLU A 30 15.64 10.90 -4.02
C GLU A 30 15.15 11.84 -2.90
N TRP A 31 14.36 11.32 -1.96
CA TRP A 31 13.76 12.11 -0.89
C TRP A 31 14.42 11.95 0.48
N ALA A 32 15.27 10.94 0.64
CA ALA A 32 15.93 10.68 1.92
C ALA A 32 17.02 11.72 2.22
N ASP A 33 17.16 12.05 3.49
CA ASP A 33 18.25 12.88 3.97
C ASP A 33 19.61 12.14 3.91
N GLU A 34 20.68 12.80 4.37
CA GLU A 34 22.05 12.26 4.40
C GLU A 34 22.18 10.98 5.27
N ASN A 35 21.25 10.76 6.21
CA ASN A 35 21.21 9.59 7.08
C ASN A 35 20.27 8.50 6.55
N GLY A 36 19.62 8.74 5.41
CA GLY A 36 18.64 7.85 4.81
C GLY A 36 17.26 7.93 5.45
N ASP A 37 16.94 8.98 6.21
CA ASP A 37 15.65 9.16 6.86
C ASP A 37 14.71 10.02 6.00
N LEU A 38 13.42 9.69 6.07
CA LEU A 38 12.35 10.40 5.35
C LEU A 38 11.46 11.23 6.29
N GLY A 39 11.78 11.26 7.57
CA GLY A 39 10.91 11.85 8.58
C GLY A 39 9.66 10.97 8.86
N PRO A 40 8.62 11.54 9.49
CA PRO A 40 7.50 10.75 10.02
C PRO A 40 6.50 10.32 8.93
N VAL A 41 6.98 9.71 7.83
CA VAL A 41 6.16 9.24 6.71
C VAL A 41 5.35 7.98 7.03
N TYR A 42 4.60 7.47 6.10
CA TYR A 42 3.65 6.35 6.14
C TYR A 42 3.83 5.33 7.26
N GLY A 43 4.98 4.66 7.35
CA GLY A 43 5.23 3.61 8.32
C GLY A 43 5.12 4.11 9.77
N LYS A 44 5.68 5.28 10.06
CA LYS A 44 5.55 5.89 11.39
C LYS A 44 4.09 6.20 11.72
N GLN A 45 3.36 6.80 10.80
CA GLN A 45 1.95 7.14 11.03
C GLN A 45 1.08 5.89 11.21
N TRP A 46 1.31 4.85 10.44
CA TRP A 46 0.55 3.60 10.55
C TRP A 46 0.80 2.85 11.86
N ARG A 47 2.04 2.89 12.37
CA ARG A 47 2.47 2.04 13.46
C ARG A 47 2.75 2.77 14.78
N ARG A 48 3.03 4.07 14.73
CA ARG A 48 3.47 4.84 15.92
C ARG A 48 2.96 6.28 15.84
N TRP A 49 1.66 6.45 15.56
CA TRP A 49 1.04 7.77 15.61
C TRP A 49 1.10 8.32 17.02
N GLU A 50 1.79 9.44 17.19
CA GLU A 50 1.94 10.09 18.48
C GLU A 50 0.78 11.01 18.78
N THR A 51 0.21 10.90 19.98
CA THR A 51 -0.83 11.78 20.47
C THR A 51 -0.24 12.90 21.33
N PRO A 52 -0.95 14.04 21.51
CA PRO A 52 -0.46 15.16 22.33
C PRO A 52 -0.11 14.79 23.78
N ASP A 53 -0.69 13.71 24.30
CA ASP A 53 -0.38 13.17 25.65
C ASP A 53 0.73 12.12 25.66
N GLY A 54 1.45 11.95 24.53
CA GLY A 54 2.61 11.07 24.38
C GLY A 54 2.30 9.58 24.21
N ARG A 55 1.04 9.18 24.03
CA ARG A 55 0.69 7.81 23.67
C ARG A 55 1.04 7.53 22.21
N LEU A 56 1.47 6.30 21.93
CA LEU A 56 1.68 5.80 20.58
C LEU A 56 0.50 4.92 20.17
N ILE A 57 -0.10 5.24 19.02
CA ILE A 57 -1.20 4.47 18.44
C ILE A 57 -0.64 3.64 17.28
N ASP A 58 -0.79 2.33 17.38
CA ASP A 58 -0.54 1.39 16.29
C ASP A 58 -1.86 1.12 15.55
N GLN A 59 -2.08 1.86 14.46
CA GLN A 59 -3.31 1.77 13.68
C GLN A 59 -3.47 0.40 13.00
N ILE A 60 -2.37 -0.24 12.57
CA ILE A 60 -2.42 -1.56 11.91
C ILE A 60 -2.80 -2.64 12.91
N THR A 61 -2.21 -2.65 14.11
CA THR A 61 -2.59 -3.61 15.16
C THR A 61 -4.06 -3.43 15.55
N GLN A 62 -4.52 -2.19 15.72
CA GLN A 62 -5.91 -1.89 16.03
C GLN A 62 -6.85 -2.32 14.88
N LEU A 63 -6.46 -2.11 13.62
CA LEU A 63 -7.21 -2.55 12.45
C LEU A 63 -7.39 -4.05 12.43
N VAL A 64 -6.30 -4.84 12.58
CA VAL A 64 -6.36 -6.31 12.59
C VAL A 64 -7.25 -6.80 13.73
N HIS A 65 -7.10 -6.22 14.92
CA HIS A 65 -7.94 -6.56 16.09
C HIS A 65 -9.43 -6.28 15.80
N SER A 66 -9.73 -5.10 15.25
CA SER A 66 -11.11 -4.71 14.94
C SER A 66 -11.72 -5.55 13.82
N LEU A 67 -10.97 -5.85 12.77
CA LEU A 67 -11.44 -6.75 11.70
C LEU A 67 -11.82 -8.12 12.23
N LYS A 68 -11.03 -8.69 13.16
CA LYS A 68 -11.31 -10.02 13.74
C LYS A 68 -12.45 -10.05 14.74
N ASN A 69 -12.63 -8.99 15.54
CA ASN A 69 -13.52 -9.00 16.70
C ASN A 69 -14.79 -8.14 16.52
N ASN A 70 -14.79 -7.21 15.57
CA ASN A 70 -15.92 -6.34 15.27
C ASN A 70 -15.99 -6.04 13.75
N PRO A 71 -16.22 -7.05 12.91
CA PRO A 71 -16.19 -6.91 11.44
C PRO A 71 -17.21 -5.89 10.90
N ASP A 72 -18.31 -5.66 11.59
CA ASP A 72 -19.35 -4.69 11.19
C ASP A 72 -18.99 -3.23 11.52
N SER A 73 -17.81 -2.98 12.10
CA SER A 73 -17.37 -1.63 12.42
C SER A 73 -17.18 -0.79 11.15
N ARG A 74 -17.58 0.45 11.24
CA ARG A 74 -17.35 1.48 10.19
C ARG A 74 -16.11 2.32 10.46
N ARG A 75 -15.23 1.85 11.38
CA ARG A 75 -14.02 2.54 11.84
C ARG A 75 -12.74 1.80 11.47
N HIS A 76 -12.78 0.91 10.48
CA HIS A 76 -11.60 0.23 9.95
C HIS A 76 -10.79 1.18 9.06
N ILE A 77 -10.29 2.27 9.63
CA ILE A 77 -9.58 3.35 8.94
C ILE A 77 -8.16 3.41 9.44
N VAL A 78 -7.22 3.62 8.50
CA VAL A 78 -5.82 3.94 8.76
C VAL A 78 -5.50 5.24 8.02
N SER A 79 -4.94 6.22 8.73
CA SER A 79 -4.54 7.51 8.17
C SER A 79 -3.02 7.65 8.19
N ALA A 80 -2.46 8.09 7.06
CA ALA A 80 -1.08 8.55 6.97
C ALA A 80 -0.99 10.08 7.03
N TRP A 81 -2.09 10.79 6.79
CA TRP A 81 -2.14 12.24 6.82
C TRP A 81 -2.26 12.74 8.25
N ASN A 82 -1.16 13.27 8.79
CA ASN A 82 -1.09 13.88 10.10
C ASN A 82 -0.73 15.37 9.96
N PRO A 83 -1.68 16.30 10.12
CA PRO A 83 -1.40 17.74 9.98
C PRO A 83 -0.33 18.26 10.94
N GLY A 84 -0.10 17.59 12.06
CA GLY A 84 0.95 17.96 13.01
C GLY A 84 2.36 17.58 12.57
N ASP A 85 2.50 16.57 11.68
CA ASP A 85 3.79 16.04 11.26
C ASP A 85 4.11 16.32 9.78
N VAL A 86 3.13 16.74 8.98
CA VAL A 86 3.24 16.81 7.51
C VAL A 86 4.41 17.68 7.03
N ASP A 87 4.70 18.78 7.73
CA ASP A 87 5.81 19.69 7.38
C ASP A 87 7.20 19.11 7.71
N SER A 88 7.24 18.04 8.50
CA SER A 88 8.46 17.31 8.87
C SER A 88 8.71 16.07 7.99
N MET A 89 7.83 15.79 7.04
CA MET A 89 7.96 14.67 6.13
C MET A 89 8.74 15.07 4.89
N ALA A 90 9.68 14.22 4.44
CA ALA A 90 10.39 14.46 3.18
C ALA A 90 9.44 14.53 1.98
N LEU A 91 8.33 13.78 2.03
CA LEU A 91 7.24 13.82 1.05
C LEU A 91 5.89 13.63 1.76
N PRO A 92 5.00 14.66 1.73
CA PRO A 92 3.64 14.53 2.28
C PRO A 92 2.86 13.38 1.63
N PRO A 93 2.13 12.56 2.40
CA PRO A 93 1.49 11.35 1.88
C PRO A 93 0.53 11.63 0.72
N CYS A 94 0.77 11.00 -0.44
CA CYS A 94 -0.15 11.02 -1.57
C CYS A 94 -1.37 10.14 -1.30
N HIS A 95 -1.17 8.91 -0.84
CA HIS A 95 -2.23 8.01 -0.38
C HIS A 95 -2.50 8.27 1.10
N CYS A 96 -3.48 9.14 1.35
CA CYS A 96 -3.70 9.78 2.65
C CYS A 96 -4.32 8.86 3.69
N LEU A 97 -5.33 8.10 3.29
CA LEU A 97 -6.06 7.18 4.15
C LEU A 97 -6.66 6.03 3.37
N PHE A 98 -6.86 4.92 4.05
CA PHE A 98 -7.62 3.80 3.52
C PHE A 98 -8.58 3.24 4.57
N GLN A 99 -9.67 2.64 4.07
CA GLN A 99 -10.71 2.04 4.89
C GLN A 99 -11.03 0.64 4.40
N PHE A 100 -11.24 -0.27 5.34
CA PHE A 100 -11.71 -1.62 5.04
C PHE A 100 -13.20 -1.79 5.36
N TYR A 101 -13.82 -2.66 4.57
CA TYR A 101 -15.19 -3.09 4.74
C TYR A 101 -15.27 -4.62 4.62
N VAL A 102 -15.95 -5.24 5.59
CA VAL A 102 -16.22 -6.68 5.58
C VAL A 102 -17.63 -6.90 5.05
N ALA A 103 -17.72 -7.37 3.80
CA ALA A 103 -19.01 -7.76 3.22
C ALA A 103 -19.46 -9.12 3.78
N PRO A 104 -20.71 -9.27 4.26
CA PRO A 104 -21.22 -10.53 4.74
C PRO A 104 -21.10 -11.65 3.69
N ALA A 105 -20.97 -12.88 4.12
CA ALA A 105 -20.99 -14.03 3.23
C ALA A 105 -22.32 -14.09 2.45
N GLY A 106 -22.23 -14.22 1.14
CA GLY A 106 -23.41 -14.29 0.27
C GLY A 106 -24.21 -15.59 0.41
N GLN A 107 -23.56 -16.65 0.88
CA GLN A 107 -24.17 -17.97 1.10
C GLN A 107 -23.62 -18.62 2.37
N ALA A 108 -24.42 -19.48 2.98
CA ALA A 108 -24.00 -20.24 4.14
C ALA A 108 -22.74 -21.08 3.83
N GLY A 109 -21.75 -21.03 4.71
CA GLY A 109 -20.48 -21.74 4.58
C GLY A 109 -19.38 -21.01 3.77
N GLN A 110 -19.66 -19.84 3.18
CA GLN A 110 -18.65 -18.99 2.58
C GLN A 110 -18.06 -18.03 3.61
N ALA A 111 -16.76 -17.72 3.50
CA ALA A 111 -16.16 -16.67 4.31
C ALA A 111 -16.60 -15.27 3.82
N PRO A 112 -16.77 -14.29 4.72
CA PRO A 112 -16.99 -12.90 4.35
C PRO A 112 -15.86 -12.38 3.48
N LYS A 113 -16.11 -11.29 2.72
CA LYS A 113 -15.13 -10.66 1.84
C LYS A 113 -14.61 -9.36 2.43
N LEU A 114 -13.30 -9.17 2.38
CA LEU A 114 -12.63 -7.95 2.80
C LEU A 114 -12.36 -7.04 1.60
N SER A 115 -12.97 -5.87 1.58
CA SER A 115 -12.76 -4.83 0.56
C SER A 115 -11.99 -3.66 1.15
N CYS A 116 -11.21 -2.98 0.31
CA CYS A 116 -10.42 -1.81 0.68
C CYS A 116 -10.81 -0.62 -0.20
N GLN A 117 -11.01 0.55 0.41
CA GLN A 117 -11.07 1.83 -0.29
C GLN A 117 -9.85 2.67 0.09
N LEU A 118 -9.14 3.17 -0.92
CA LEU A 118 -8.03 4.11 -0.78
C LEU A 118 -8.48 5.49 -1.26
N TYR A 119 -8.20 6.53 -0.46
CA TYR A 119 -8.21 7.92 -0.93
C TYR A 119 -6.78 8.40 -1.17
N GLN A 120 -6.48 8.77 -2.41
CA GLN A 120 -5.20 9.32 -2.85
C GLN A 120 -5.40 10.78 -3.29
N ARG A 121 -4.79 11.73 -2.57
CA ARG A 121 -4.95 13.17 -2.84
C ARG A 121 -4.29 13.63 -4.12
N SER A 122 -3.16 13.00 -4.49
CA SER A 122 -2.35 13.32 -5.66
C SER A 122 -1.94 12.02 -6.34
N ALA A 123 -2.31 11.86 -7.60
CA ALA A 123 -2.24 10.59 -8.32
C ALA A 123 -1.61 10.78 -9.70
N ASP A 124 -0.30 10.53 -9.79
CA ASP A 124 0.38 10.34 -11.07
C ASP A 124 -0.11 9.04 -11.72
N ILE A 125 -0.95 9.17 -12.74
CA ILE A 125 -1.61 8.04 -13.39
C ILE A 125 -0.62 7.10 -14.08
N PHE A 126 0.53 7.62 -14.55
CA PHE A 126 1.47 6.81 -15.31
C PHE A 126 2.45 6.04 -14.41
N LEU A 127 3.15 6.69 -13.50
CA LEU A 127 4.15 6.04 -12.64
C LEU A 127 3.60 5.62 -11.28
N GLY A 128 2.88 6.51 -10.59
CA GLY A 128 2.50 6.30 -9.19
C GLY A 128 1.31 5.33 -9.01
N VAL A 129 0.21 5.58 -9.71
CA VAL A 129 -1.05 4.83 -9.53
C VAL A 129 -0.90 3.32 -9.69
N PRO A 130 -0.17 2.77 -10.68
CA PRO A 130 0.01 1.32 -10.80
C PRO A 130 0.70 0.70 -9.58
N PHE A 131 1.68 1.39 -8.99
CA PHE A 131 2.34 0.97 -7.75
C PHE A 131 1.37 0.98 -6.57
N ASN A 132 0.58 2.06 -6.43
CA ASN A 132 -0.38 2.19 -5.35
C ASN A 132 -1.49 1.12 -5.43
N ILE A 133 -2.02 0.84 -6.63
CA ILE A 133 -2.99 -0.25 -6.85
C ILE A 133 -2.41 -1.58 -6.39
N ALA A 134 -1.21 -1.92 -6.86
CA ALA A 134 -0.58 -3.20 -6.53
C ALA A 134 -0.26 -3.30 -5.03
N SER A 135 0.17 -2.23 -4.39
CA SER A 135 0.49 -2.18 -2.95
C SER A 135 -0.76 -2.42 -2.09
N TYR A 136 -1.85 -1.69 -2.35
CA TYR A 136 -3.08 -1.82 -1.55
C TYR A 136 -3.89 -3.09 -1.88
N ALA A 137 -3.82 -3.59 -3.11
CA ALA A 137 -4.34 -4.92 -3.44
C ALA A 137 -3.59 -6.00 -2.66
N LEU A 138 -2.25 -5.93 -2.58
CA LEU A 138 -1.45 -6.84 -1.79
C LEU A 138 -1.77 -6.75 -0.30
N LEU A 139 -1.87 -5.54 0.27
CA LEU A 139 -2.27 -5.32 1.66
C LEU A 139 -3.66 -5.94 1.95
N THR A 140 -4.59 -5.81 1.02
CA THR A 140 -5.94 -6.40 1.14
C THR A 140 -5.86 -7.92 1.18
N LEU A 141 -5.05 -8.55 0.31
CA LEU A 141 -4.84 -10.01 0.32
C LEU A 141 -4.20 -10.47 1.64
N MET A 142 -3.18 -9.78 2.13
CA MET A 142 -2.50 -10.10 3.39
C MET A 142 -3.47 -10.02 4.57
N LEU A 143 -4.23 -8.93 4.69
CA LEU A 143 -5.21 -8.74 5.77
C LEU A 143 -6.37 -9.73 5.67
N ALA A 144 -6.85 -10.03 4.47
CA ALA A 144 -7.87 -11.07 4.28
C ALA A 144 -7.38 -12.42 4.80
N GLN A 145 -6.14 -12.82 4.47
CA GLN A 145 -5.55 -14.07 4.96
C GLN A 145 -5.42 -14.09 6.49
N VAL A 146 -4.83 -13.07 7.11
CA VAL A 146 -4.58 -13.07 8.57
C VAL A 146 -5.86 -12.92 9.40
N CYS A 147 -6.93 -12.37 8.80
CA CYS A 147 -8.22 -12.21 9.44
C CYS A 147 -9.24 -13.32 9.11
N GLY A 148 -8.90 -14.24 8.19
CA GLY A 148 -9.77 -15.34 7.80
C GLY A 148 -10.89 -14.94 6.84
N TYR A 149 -10.68 -13.92 6.02
CA TYR A 149 -11.61 -13.44 5.00
C TYR A 149 -11.18 -13.85 3.59
N GLN A 150 -12.10 -13.79 2.65
CA GLN A 150 -11.79 -13.79 1.23
C GLN A 150 -11.46 -12.36 0.77
N PRO A 151 -10.59 -12.15 -0.22
CA PRO A 151 -10.41 -10.84 -0.81
C PRO A 151 -11.69 -10.37 -1.51
N GLY A 152 -12.03 -9.11 -1.32
CA GLY A 152 -13.15 -8.42 -1.97
C GLY A 152 -12.66 -7.46 -3.05
N GLU A 153 -13.23 -6.26 -3.07
CA GLU A 153 -12.91 -5.22 -4.05
C GLU A 153 -11.84 -4.26 -3.52
N PHE A 154 -11.02 -3.75 -4.42
CA PHE A 154 -10.20 -2.58 -4.19
C PHE A 154 -10.82 -1.38 -4.91
N VAL A 155 -11.23 -0.37 -4.15
CA VAL A 155 -11.82 0.88 -4.65
C VAL A 155 -10.79 1.99 -4.50
N HIS A 156 -10.40 2.63 -5.59
CA HIS A 156 -9.39 3.68 -5.59
C HIS A 156 -10.04 5.03 -5.91
N THR A 157 -10.04 5.95 -4.96
CA THR A 157 -10.59 7.31 -5.10
C THR A 157 -9.45 8.30 -5.21
N PHE A 158 -9.49 9.12 -6.26
CA PHE A 158 -8.48 10.16 -6.52
C PHE A 158 -9.02 11.54 -6.17
N GLY A 159 -8.17 12.36 -5.57
CA GLY A 159 -8.36 13.80 -5.50
C GLY A 159 -7.91 14.44 -6.80
N ASP A 160 -6.61 14.75 -6.93
CA ASP A 160 -6.01 15.23 -8.18
C ASP A 160 -5.40 14.05 -8.94
N ALA A 161 -6.06 13.65 -10.03
CA ALA A 161 -5.56 12.61 -10.96
C ALA A 161 -4.96 13.30 -12.19
N HIS A 162 -3.67 13.08 -12.43
CA HIS A 162 -2.93 13.78 -13.48
C HIS A 162 -1.96 12.88 -14.24
N ILE A 163 -1.61 13.30 -15.46
CA ILE A 163 -0.50 12.79 -16.26
C ILE A 163 0.45 13.96 -16.49
N TYR A 164 1.71 13.80 -16.09
CA TYR A 164 2.73 14.81 -16.35
C TYR A 164 2.96 14.99 -17.85
N SER A 165 3.24 16.23 -18.29
CA SER A 165 3.43 16.56 -19.71
C SER A 165 4.55 15.77 -20.38
N ASN A 166 5.59 15.41 -19.62
CA ASN A 166 6.72 14.59 -20.08
C ASN A 166 6.41 13.08 -20.13
N HIS A 167 5.17 12.66 -19.78
CA HIS A 167 4.73 11.25 -19.82
C HIS A 167 3.70 10.96 -20.93
N PHE A 168 3.31 11.94 -21.76
CA PHE A 168 2.27 11.72 -22.77
C PHE A 168 2.64 10.65 -23.80
N GLU A 169 3.88 10.63 -24.27
CA GLU A 169 4.32 9.62 -25.25
C GLU A 169 4.36 8.22 -24.62
N GLN A 170 4.80 8.11 -23.39
CA GLN A 170 4.80 6.86 -22.64
C GLN A 170 3.38 6.33 -22.42
N ALA A 171 2.45 7.21 -22.06
CA ALA A 171 1.04 6.85 -21.88
C ALA A 171 0.41 6.39 -23.20
N ARG A 172 0.67 7.10 -24.32
CA ARG A 172 0.22 6.68 -25.66
C ARG A 172 0.76 5.32 -26.05
N LEU A 173 2.06 5.07 -25.79
CA LEU A 173 2.68 3.78 -26.06
C LEU A 173 2.01 2.67 -25.23
N GLN A 174 1.75 2.91 -23.94
CA GLN A 174 1.07 1.95 -23.08
C GLN A 174 -0.34 1.64 -23.60
N LEU A 175 -1.12 2.66 -23.97
CA LEU A 175 -2.48 2.51 -24.51
C LEU A 175 -2.53 1.77 -25.85
N SER A 176 -1.43 1.73 -26.61
CA SER A 176 -1.35 0.98 -27.87
C SER A 176 -1.12 -0.52 -27.69
N ARG A 177 -0.87 -0.97 -26.45
CA ARG A 177 -0.56 -2.37 -26.15
C ARG A 177 -1.82 -3.14 -25.81
N GLU A 178 -1.94 -4.37 -26.35
CA GLU A 178 -3.01 -5.27 -25.97
C GLU A 178 -2.81 -5.77 -24.53
N PRO A 179 -3.86 -5.74 -23.68
CA PRO A 179 -3.78 -6.29 -22.34
C PRO A 179 -3.40 -7.77 -22.33
N ARG A 180 -2.53 -8.17 -21.41
CA ARG A 180 -2.17 -9.57 -21.20
C ARG A 180 -2.97 -10.19 -20.07
N PRO A 181 -3.04 -11.53 -19.96
CA PRO A 181 -3.67 -12.19 -18.81
C PRO A 181 -3.11 -11.68 -17.49
N LEU A 182 -4.01 -11.48 -16.52
CA LEU A 182 -3.60 -11.01 -15.20
C LEU A 182 -2.83 -12.09 -14.45
N PRO A 183 -1.74 -11.72 -13.76
CA PRO A 183 -1.00 -12.64 -12.89
C PRO A 183 -1.79 -12.95 -11.62
N THR A 184 -1.40 -14.03 -10.94
CA THR A 184 -1.95 -14.41 -9.64
C THR A 184 -0.88 -14.24 -8.56
N MET A 185 -1.25 -13.59 -7.45
CA MET A 185 -0.39 -13.50 -6.27
C MET A 185 -0.61 -14.70 -5.37
N TRP A 186 0.42 -15.53 -5.20
CA TRP A 186 0.47 -16.55 -4.17
C TRP A 186 1.09 -15.95 -2.90
N ILE A 187 0.47 -16.21 -1.75
CA ILE A 187 0.95 -15.79 -0.43
C ILE A 187 1.07 -17.04 0.43
N ASN A 188 2.19 -17.18 1.16
CA ASN A 188 2.42 -18.31 2.05
C ASN A 188 1.28 -18.44 3.06
N PRO A 189 0.45 -19.51 3.00
CA PRO A 189 -0.73 -19.65 3.85
C PRO A 189 -0.41 -19.91 5.33
N GLU A 190 0.84 -20.25 5.66
CA GLU A 190 1.27 -20.49 7.04
C GLU A 190 1.46 -19.20 7.84
N VAL A 191 1.62 -18.05 7.18
CA VAL A 191 1.77 -16.77 7.85
C VAL A 191 0.40 -16.28 8.34
N LYS A 192 0.27 -16.08 9.66
CA LYS A 192 -0.98 -15.69 10.36
C LYS A 192 -0.87 -14.34 11.07
N ASP A 193 0.30 -13.72 11.05
CA ASP A 193 0.55 -12.40 11.61
C ASP A 193 0.97 -11.44 10.48
N ILE A 194 0.29 -10.28 10.41
CA ILE A 194 0.55 -9.27 9.39
C ILE A 194 1.99 -8.75 9.40
N PHE A 195 2.65 -8.80 10.56
CA PHE A 195 4.02 -8.32 10.76
C PHE A 195 5.08 -9.40 10.56
N ALA A 196 4.66 -10.66 10.40
CA ALA A 196 5.58 -11.79 10.21
C ALA A 196 5.91 -12.08 8.75
N PHE A 197 5.22 -11.46 7.81
CA PHE A 197 5.48 -11.63 6.39
C PHE A 197 6.89 -11.18 6.01
N ARG A 198 7.52 -11.96 5.13
CA ARG A 198 8.81 -11.68 4.50
C ARG A 198 8.66 -11.70 2.99
N PHE A 199 9.63 -11.19 2.27
CA PHE A 199 9.59 -11.14 0.80
C PHE A 199 9.36 -12.51 0.17
N GLU A 200 9.95 -13.56 0.74
CA GLU A 200 9.88 -14.95 0.28
C GLU A 200 8.49 -15.58 0.42
N ASP A 201 7.61 -14.96 1.21
CA ASP A 201 6.22 -15.41 1.39
C ASP A 201 5.30 -15.02 0.23
N PHE A 202 5.85 -14.32 -0.79
CA PHE A 202 5.11 -13.84 -1.94
C PHE A 202 5.68 -14.38 -3.24
N ARG A 203 4.79 -14.86 -4.14
CA ARG A 203 5.14 -15.25 -5.49
C ARG A 203 4.09 -14.77 -6.47
N LEU A 204 4.55 -14.13 -7.54
CA LEU A 204 3.68 -13.66 -8.63
C LEU A 204 3.73 -14.68 -9.76
N ASP A 205 2.64 -15.44 -9.94
CA ASP A 205 2.53 -16.48 -10.94
C ASP A 205 1.90 -15.96 -12.24
N GLY A 206 2.46 -16.34 -13.38
CA GLY A 206 1.95 -15.96 -14.70
C GLY A 206 2.18 -14.49 -15.07
N TYR A 207 3.11 -13.79 -14.43
CA TYR A 207 3.44 -12.42 -14.79
C TYR A 207 4.30 -12.35 -16.04
N ASP A 208 3.65 -11.99 -17.15
CA ASP A 208 4.29 -11.82 -18.47
C ASP A 208 4.03 -10.39 -18.98
N PRO A 209 4.78 -9.38 -18.49
CA PRO A 209 4.56 -8.00 -18.87
C PRO A 209 5.10 -7.68 -20.27
N HIS A 210 4.56 -6.62 -20.88
CA HIS A 210 5.21 -5.97 -22.02
C HIS A 210 6.57 -5.38 -21.61
N PRO A 211 7.46 -5.07 -22.56
CA PRO A 211 8.71 -4.40 -22.26
C PRO A 211 8.52 -3.12 -21.45
N HIS A 212 9.45 -2.86 -20.53
CA HIS A 212 9.41 -1.65 -19.70
C HIS A 212 9.34 -0.37 -20.53
N ILE A 213 8.56 0.60 -20.07
CA ILE A 213 8.51 1.95 -20.62
C ILE A 213 9.21 2.87 -19.61
N ALA A 214 10.38 3.35 -19.97
CA ALA A 214 11.12 4.28 -19.12
C ALA A 214 10.45 5.67 -19.12
N ALA A 215 10.33 6.27 -17.94
CA ALA A 215 9.88 7.64 -17.76
C ALA A 215 10.66 8.30 -16.62
N PRO A 216 11.02 9.59 -16.72
CA PRO A 216 11.63 10.32 -15.62
C PRO A 216 10.60 10.53 -14.51
N VAL A 217 11.05 10.52 -13.26
CA VAL A 217 10.22 10.99 -12.15
C VAL A 217 9.94 12.47 -12.34
N ALA A 218 8.69 12.88 -12.09
CA ALA A 218 8.26 14.27 -12.15
C ALA A 218 7.56 14.66 -10.83
N VAL A 219 7.81 15.86 -10.35
CA VAL A 219 7.28 16.47 -9.13
C VAL A 219 6.78 17.88 -9.41
#